data_355c7a2b7daf22b5e0798e0a5cda1c80
#
_entry.id   355c7a2b7daf22b5e0798e0a5cda1c80
#
_cell.length_a   1.000
_cell.length_b   1.000
_cell.length_c   1.000
_cell.angle_alpha   90.00
_cell.angle_beta   90.00
_cell.angle_gamma   90.00
#
_symmetry.space_group_name_H-M   'P 1'
#
loop_
_entity.id
_entity.type
_entity.pdbx_description
1 polymer ?
#
loop_
_entity_poly.entity_id
_entity_poly.type
_entity_poly.pdbx_seq_one_letter_code
_entity_poly.pdbx_strand_id
1 'polypeptide(L)'
;MSKTKTIAGIILAGGNSRRFGEDKALYKETPDSQTWVEQTAEKMRPLVDHVFIVTNQRLFASINSLFPDADTTVFSDKEPFLDKGPLGGIHAVLDASDYKRYLLTPTDTPQITTAIFAELIHQGNAYAATKTADHYLTACIPSCKSEIEAMLHDDNLRIRQLLQTIGTQKHLFQSDTPFQNRNYK
;
A
#
# COMPACT_ATOMS: atom_id res chain seq x y z
N MET A 1 18.54 23.92 -1.06
CA MET A 1 17.59 23.45 -2.10
C MET A 1 16.74 22.34 -1.50
N SER A 2 15.45 22.50 -1.49
CA SER A 2 14.54 21.41 -1.06
C SER A 2 14.69 20.25 -2.06
N LYS A 3 15.06 19.06 -1.56
CA LYS A 3 15.13 17.84 -2.37
C LYS A 3 13.71 17.59 -2.91
N THR A 4 13.53 17.57 -4.21
CA THR A 4 12.22 17.31 -4.81
C THR A 4 11.79 15.91 -4.39
N LYS A 5 10.75 15.81 -3.56
CA LYS A 5 10.16 14.54 -3.14
C LYS A 5 9.66 13.80 -4.37
N THR A 6 10.17 12.61 -4.60
CA THR A 6 9.94 11.91 -5.86
C THR A 6 8.96 10.75 -5.73
N ILE A 7 9.16 9.89 -4.73
CA ILE A 7 8.34 8.69 -4.52
C ILE A 7 8.05 8.51 -3.04
N ALA A 8 6.79 8.24 -2.71
CA ALA A 8 6.40 7.75 -1.39
C ALA A 8 5.89 6.31 -1.48
N GLY A 9 6.03 5.57 -0.39
CA GLY A 9 5.40 4.27 -0.22
C GLY A 9 4.06 4.41 0.48
N ILE A 10 3.07 3.62 0.08
CA ILE A 10 1.77 3.47 0.77
C ILE A 10 1.54 2.00 1.09
N ILE A 11 1.54 1.67 2.36
CA ILE A 11 1.25 0.32 2.86
C ILE A 11 -0.20 0.28 3.34
N LEU A 12 -1.00 -0.59 2.75
CA LEU A 12 -2.40 -0.77 3.09
C LEU A 12 -2.52 -1.84 4.19
N ALA A 13 -2.63 -1.38 5.42
CA ALA A 13 -2.69 -2.19 6.64
C ALA A 13 -4.10 -2.24 7.26
N GLY A 14 -5.09 -1.68 6.58
CA GLY A 14 -6.50 -1.72 6.96
C GLY A 14 -7.20 -2.90 6.30
N GLY A 15 -7.95 -3.66 7.07
CA GLY A 15 -8.77 -4.76 6.57
C GLY A 15 -9.36 -5.54 7.73
N ASN A 16 -10.61 -5.99 7.59
CA ASN A 16 -11.23 -6.89 8.56
C ASN A 16 -10.71 -8.31 8.32
N SER A 17 -9.62 -8.68 8.97
CA SER A 17 -9.01 -10.02 8.88
C SER A 17 -9.80 -11.10 9.63
N ARG A 18 -11.14 -11.08 9.51
CA ARG A 18 -12.06 -11.98 10.26
C ARG A 18 -11.75 -13.47 10.09
N ARG A 19 -11.20 -13.85 8.93
CA ARG A 19 -10.88 -15.26 8.62
C ARG A 19 -9.52 -15.70 9.14
N PHE A 20 -8.64 -14.77 9.45
CA PHE A 20 -7.28 -15.05 9.94
C PHE A 20 -7.23 -15.20 11.47
N GLY A 21 -8.27 -14.72 12.19
CA GLY A 21 -8.35 -14.75 13.66
C GLY A 21 -7.53 -13.67 14.36
N GLU A 22 -6.62 -13.02 13.67
CA GLU A 22 -5.78 -11.92 14.15
C GLU A 22 -5.65 -10.84 13.07
N ASP A 23 -5.18 -9.65 13.45
CA ASP A 23 -4.91 -8.59 12.48
C ASP A 23 -3.62 -8.88 11.73
N LYS A 24 -3.73 -9.16 10.43
CA LYS A 24 -2.58 -9.52 9.59
C LYS A 24 -1.43 -8.51 9.67
N ALA A 25 -1.73 -7.22 9.74
CA ALA A 25 -0.71 -6.19 9.83
C ALA A 25 0.18 -6.36 11.09
N LEU A 26 -0.41 -6.79 12.20
CA LEU A 26 0.26 -6.98 13.49
C LEU A 26 0.73 -8.44 13.70
N TYR A 27 0.48 -9.32 12.75
CA TYR A 27 0.88 -10.73 12.87
C TYR A 27 2.39 -10.87 12.84
N LYS A 28 2.90 -11.76 13.71
CA LYS A 28 4.30 -12.18 13.79
C LYS A 28 4.40 -13.69 13.53
N GLU A 29 5.37 -14.11 12.74
CA GLU A 29 5.59 -15.53 12.49
C GLU A 29 6.15 -16.25 13.73
N THR A 30 6.97 -15.54 14.52
CA THR A 30 7.47 -15.95 15.82
C THR A 30 7.35 -14.79 16.80
N PRO A 31 7.31 -15.03 18.14
CA PRO A 31 7.21 -13.96 19.14
C PRO A 31 8.27 -12.86 18.99
N ASP A 32 9.47 -13.23 18.58
CA ASP A 32 10.62 -12.33 18.43
C ASP A 32 10.74 -11.70 17.03
N SER A 33 9.89 -12.12 16.08
CA SER A 33 9.91 -11.54 14.73
C SER A 33 9.20 -10.20 14.66
N GLN A 34 9.53 -9.41 13.64
CA GLN A 34 8.78 -8.21 13.32
C GLN A 34 7.38 -8.56 12.81
N THR A 35 6.44 -7.63 12.99
CA THR A 35 5.12 -7.71 12.39
C THR A 35 5.20 -7.63 10.86
N TRP A 36 4.19 -8.11 10.16
CA TRP A 36 4.17 -8.02 8.70
C TRP A 36 4.20 -6.56 8.19
N VAL A 37 3.58 -5.62 8.91
CA VAL A 37 3.64 -4.21 8.53
C VAL A 37 5.06 -3.64 8.68
N GLU A 38 5.80 -4.01 9.73
CA GLU A 38 7.20 -3.62 9.91
C GLU A 38 8.09 -4.21 8.81
N GLN A 39 7.96 -5.51 8.53
CA GLN A 39 8.71 -6.18 7.45
C GLN A 39 8.45 -5.54 6.08
N THR A 40 7.20 -5.15 5.81
CA THR A 40 6.84 -4.49 4.55
C THR A 40 7.46 -3.10 4.46
N ALA A 41 7.41 -2.33 5.55
CA ALA A 41 8.02 -1.00 5.62
C ALA A 41 9.54 -1.06 5.42
N GLU A 42 10.24 -2.00 6.06
CA GLU A 42 11.68 -2.17 5.89
C GLU A 42 12.10 -2.46 4.44
N LYS A 43 11.32 -3.29 3.74
CA LYS A 43 11.58 -3.59 2.31
C LYS A 43 11.37 -2.38 1.40
N MET A 44 10.49 -1.46 1.80
CA MET A 44 10.11 -0.29 1.01
C MET A 44 11.02 0.92 1.26
N ARG A 45 11.43 1.15 2.52
CA ARG A 45 12.23 2.32 2.95
C ARG A 45 13.45 2.64 2.09
N PRO A 46 14.28 1.66 1.64
CA PRO A 46 15.44 1.98 0.81
C PRO A 46 15.13 2.61 -0.54
N LEU A 47 13.87 2.51 -0.99
CA LEU A 47 13.45 2.86 -2.35
C LEU A 47 12.61 4.14 -2.42
N VAL A 48 12.13 4.64 -1.28
CA VAL A 48 11.18 5.76 -1.23
C VAL A 48 11.67 6.86 -0.30
N ASP A 49 11.16 8.08 -0.51
CA ASP A 49 11.53 9.23 0.34
C ASP A 49 10.77 9.23 1.67
N HIS A 50 9.61 8.56 1.75
CA HIS A 50 8.76 8.45 2.92
C HIS A 50 7.82 7.25 2.82
N VAL A 51 7.45 6.65 3.94
CA VAL A 51 6.47 5.57 4.01
C VAL A 51 5.21 6.05 4.72
N PHE A 52 4.07 5.86 4.08
CA PHE A 52 2.76 6.04 4.68
C PHE A 52 2.11 4.67 4.94
N ILE A 53 1.54 4.50 6.11
CA ILE A 53 0.80 3.29 6.47
C ILE A 53 -0.65 3.68 6.68
N VAL A 54 -1.53 3.13 5.87
CA VAL A 54 -2.98 3.36 5.97
C VAL A 54 -3.62 2.22 6.72
N THR A 55 -4.34 2.53 7.77
CA THR A 55 -5.02 1.55 8.61
C THR A 55 -6.39 2.04 9.04
N ASN A 56 -7.17 1.20 9.69
CA ASN A 56 -8.44 1.61 10.30
C ASN A 56 -8.21 2.19 11.70
N GLN A 57 -9.22 2.89 12.24
CA GLN A 57 -9.17 3.54 13.55
C GLN A 57 -8.80 2.57 14.69
N ARG A 58 -9.29 1.32 14.60
CA ARG A 58 -9.05 0.29 15.64
C ARG A 58 -7.57 -0.09 15.77
N LEU A 59 -6.85 -0.15 14.66
CA LEU A 59 -5.44 -0.55 14.61
C LEU A 59 -4.47 0.62 14.69
N PHE A 60 -4.96 1.84 14.55
CA PHE A 60 -4.12 3.04 14.44
C PHE A 60 -3.12 3.16 15.58
N ALA A 61 -3.57 3.10 16.84
CA ALA A 61 -2.68 3.27 17.99
C ALA A 61 -1.60 2.19 18.05
N SER A 62 -1.96 0.94 17.81
CA SER A 62 -1.04 -0.20 17.82
C SER A 62 0.01 -0.10 16.72
N ILE A 63 -0.40 0.23 15.49
CA ILE A 63 0.53 0.37 14.37
C ILE A 63 1.40 1.62 14.55
N ASN A 64 0.82 2.74 14.97
CA ASN A 64 1.57 3.99 15.16
C ASN A 64 2.69 3.85 16.20
N SER A 65 2.49 3.05 17.23
CA SER A 65 3.52 2.80 18.23
C SER A 65 4.74 2.00 17.73
N LEU A 66 4.60 1.29 16.60
CA LEU A 66 5.70 0.55 15.96
C LEU A 66 6.63 1.45 15.13
N PHE A 67 6.18 2.65 14.79
CA PHE A 67 6.89 3.55 13.87
C PHE A 67 7.13 4.92 14.52
N PRO A 68 8.08 5.02 15.46
CA PRO A 68 8.42 6.29 16.13
C PRO A 68 9.23 7.24 15.25
N ASP A 69 9.77 6.75 14.13
CA ASP A 69 10.69 7.51 13.28
C ASP A 69 9.95 8.47 12.33
N ALA A 70 10.60 9.59 12.02
CA ALA A 70 10.03 10.64 11.17
C ALA A 70 9.91 10.25 9.67
N ASP A 71 10.46 9.12 9.26
CA ASP A 71 10.40 8.62 7.87
C ASP A 71 9.13 7.82 7.57
N THR A 72 8.31 7.58 8.58
CA THR A 72 7.06 6.83 8.46
C THR A 72 5.92 7.58 9.13
N THR A 73 4.77 7.67 8.47
CA THR A 73 3.56 8.28 9.00
C THR A 73 2.39 7.32 8.90
N VAL A 74 1.66 7.13 10.00
CA VAL A 74 0.47 6.28 10.03
C VAL A 74 -0.78 7.14 9.84
N PHE A 75 -1.64 6.72 8.92
CA PHE A 75 -2.95 7.32 8.64
C PHE A 75 -4.08 6.38 9.02
N SER A 76 -5.15 6.91 9.57
CA SER A 76 -6.43 6.23 9.65
C SER A 76 -7.40 6.86 8.63
N ASP A 77 -8.43 6.11 8.25
CA ASP A 77 -9.51 6.61 7.42
C ASP A 77 -10.10 7.89 8.02
N LYS A 78 -10.37 8.88 7.18
CA LYS A 78 -10.89 10.19 7.54
C LYS A 78 -12.13 10.56 6.72
N GLU A 79 -13.01 11.37 7.31
CA GLU A 79 -14.05 12.06 6.56
C GLU A 79 -13.44 12.94 5.44
N PRO A 80 -14.12 13.10 4.29
CA PRO A 80 -15.47 12.59 3.97
C PRO A 80 -15.50 11.15 3.44
N PHE A 81 -14.37 10.47 3.32
CA PHE A 81 -14.25 9.16 2.66
C PHE A 81 -13.93 8.02 3.65
N LEU A 82 -14.57 8.09 4.83
CA LEU A 82 -14.47 7.03 5.84
C LEU A 82 -15.01 5.69 5.29
N ASP A 83 -14.35 4.60 5.64
CA ASP A 83 -14.73 3.22 5.26
C ASP A 83 -14.85 2.98 3.72
N LYS A 84 -14.19 3.78 2.90
CA LYS A 84 -14.14 3.63 1.43
C LYS A 84 -13.03 2.67 0.96
N GLY A 85 -12.59 1.76 1.84
CA GLY A 85 -11.61 0.74 1.53
C GLY A 85 -10.24 1.32 1.08
N PRO A 86 -9.49 0.59 0.23
CA PRO A 86 -8.17 1.03 -0.17
C PRO A 86 -8.12 2.42 -0.82
N LEU A 87 -9.13 2.78 -1.62
CA LEU A 87 -9.17 4.08 -2.30
C LEU A 87 -9.30 5.25 -1.32
N GLY A 88 -10.12 5.13 -0.26
CA GLY A 88 -10.23 6.15 0.78
C GLY A 88 -8.90 6.39 1.48
N GLY A 89 -8.20 5.32 1.81
CA GLY A 89 -6.88 5.40 2.44
C GLY A 89 -5.80 5.99 1.53
N ILE A 90 -5.76 5.59 0.26
CA ILE A 90 -4.84 6.17 -0.73
C ILE A 90 -5.13 7.66 -0.90
N HIS A 91 -6.41 8.04 -1.03
CA HIS A 91 -6.82 9.44 -1.13
C HIS A 91 -6.30 10.26 0.06
N ALA A 92 -6.46 9.78 1.29
CA ALA A 92 -6.02 10.48 2.49
C ALA A 92 -4.52 10.80 2.48
N VAL A 93 -3.70 9.89 1.94
CA VAL A 93 -2.26 10.11 1.77
C VAL A 93 -1.97 11.14 0.67
N LEU A 94 -2.61 11.02 -0.50
CA LEU A 94 -2.40 11.94 -1.61
C LEU A 94 -2.88 13.38 -1.28
N ASP A 95 -3.89 13.50 -0.45
CA ASP A 95 -4.38 14.80 0.03
C ASP A 95 -3.40 15.47 1.02
N ALA A 96 -2.74 14.67 1.85
CA ALA A 96 -1.83 15.14 2.89
C ALA A 96 -0.36 15.26 2.42
N SER A 97 -0.03 14.87 1.18
CA SER A 97 1.35 14.81 0.70
C SER A 97 1.46 15.21 -0.77
N ASP A 98 2.68 15.59 -1.19
CA ASP A 98 2.95 16.04 -2.56
C ASP A 98 4.17 15.28 -3.12
N TYR A 99 3.93 14.05 -3.55
CA TYR A 99 4.91 13.21 -4.25
C TYR A 99 4.49 13.02 -5.71
N LYS A 100 5.46 12.86 -6.59
CA LYS A 100 5.18 12.61 -8.02
C LYS A 100 4.58 11.24 -8.27
N ARG A 101 5.02 10.24 -7.48
CA ARG A 101 4.60 8.84 -7.61
C ARG A 101 4.44 8.20 -6.24
N TYR A 102 3.63 7.16 -6.20
CA TYR A 102 3.35 6.37 -5.00
C TYR A 102 3.50 4.88 -5.29
N LEU A 103 4.28 4.21 -4.46
CA LEU A 103 4.43 2.75 -4.49
C LEU A 103 3.43 2.14 -3.50
N LEU A 104 2.46 1.40 -4.00
CA LEU A 104 1.39 0.77 -3.21
C LEU A 104 1.71 -0.69 -2.93
N THR A 105 1.37 -1.18 -1.73
CA THR A 105 1.33 -2.61 -1.41
C THR A 105 0.41 -2.90 -0.22
N PRO A 106 -0.29 -4.05 -0.20
CA PRO A 106 -0.98 -4.51 1.00
C PRO A 106 -0.02 -5.24 1.94
N THR A 107 -0.40 -5.40 3.21
CA THR A 107 0.39 -6.16 4.21
C THR A 107 0.18 -7.67 4.16
N ASP A 108 -0.77 -8.17 3.39
CA ASP A 108 -1.12 -9.59 3.35
C ASP A 108 -0.29 -10.43 2.37
N THR A 109 0.74 -9.83 1.78
CA THR A 109 1.74 -10.49 0.92
C THR A 109 3.14 -10.40 1.57
N PRO A 110 3.40 -11.07 2.69
CA PRO A 110 4.64 -10.89 3.47
C PRO A 110 5.90 -11.36 2.73
N GLN A 111 5.76 -12.15 1.68
CA GLN A 111 6.88 -12.65 0.88
C GLN A 111 7.31 -11.70 -0.25
N ILE A 112 6.64 -10.55 -0.42
CA ILE A 112 7.05 -9.54 -1.39
C ILE A 112 8.47 -9.06 -1.08
N THR A 113 9.25 -8.75 -2.12
CA THR A 113 10.67 -8.40 -1.97
C THR A 113 10.95 -6.96 -2.39
N THR A 114 12.04 -6.40 -1.87
CA THR A 114 12.56 -5.08 -2.28
C THR A 114 12.84 -5.03 -3.79
N ALA A 115 13.29 -6.15 -4.41
CA ALA A 115 13.53 -6.22 -5.84
C ALA A 115 12.25 -6.02 -6.68
N ILE A 116 11.10 -6.57 -6.25
CA ILE A 116 9.81 -6.36 -6.91
C ILE A 116 9.40 -4.88 -6.83
N PHE A 117 9.58 -4.24 -5.69
CA PHE A 117 9.31 -2.82 -5.53
C PHE A 117 10.20 -1.95 -6.43
N ALA A 118 11.50 -2.25 -6.47
CA ALA A 118 12.45 -1.54 -7.32
C ALA A 118 12.08 -1.66 -8.80
N GLU A 119 11.65 -2.84 -9.23
CA GLU A 119 11.23 -3.10 -10.60
C GLU A 119 9.95 -2.32 -10.97
N LEU A 120 8.94 -2.29 -10.11
CA LEU A 120 7.73 -1.48 -10.32
C LEU A 120 8.06 0.02 -10.38
N ILE A 121 8.94 0.52 -9.53
CA ILE A 121 9.40 1.91 -9.56
C ILE A 121 10.11 2.22 -10.89
N HIS A 122 10.93 1.29 -11.39
CA HIS A 122 11.62 1.42 -12.67
C HIS A 122 10.65 1.48 -13.85
N GLN A 123 9.58 0.68 -13.84
CA GLN A 123 8.51 0.73 -14.84
C GLN A 123 7.70 2.02 -14.80
N GLY A 124 7.65 2.71 -13.67
CA GLY A 124 7.00 4.01 -13.49
C GLY A 124 5.52 3.90 -13.16
N ASN A 125 4.63 3.82 -14.16
CA ASN A 125 3.19 3.66 -13.94
C ASN A 125 2.78 2.21 -14.27
N ALA A 126 2.95 1.30 -13.30
CA ALA A 126 2.74 -0.12 -13.50
C ALA A 126 2.18 -0.83 -12.26
N TYR A 127 1.37 -1.86 -12.48
CA TYR A 127 0.94 -2.78 -11.43
C TYR A 127 1.50 -4.19 -11.68
N ALA A 128 1.72 -4.92 -10.58
CA ALA A 128 2.23 -6.27 -10.63
C ALA A 128 1.18 -7.27 -11.12
N ALA A 129 1.60 -8.20 -11.96
CA ALA A 129 0.83 -9.35 -12.37
C ALA A 129 1.72 -10.58 -12.49
N THR A 130 1.10 -11.75 -12.46
CA THR A 130 1.72 -13.03 -12.75
C THR A 130 0.93 -13.73 -13.86
N LYS A 131 1.34 -14.93 -14.22
CA LYS A 131 0.58 -15.73 -15.21
C LYS A 131 -0.82 -16.12 -14.69
N THR A 132 -1.01 -16.15 -13.38
CA THR A 132 -2.24 -16.64 -12.74
C THR A 132 -3.12 -15.52 -12.19
N ALA A 133 -2.57 -14.34 -11.86
CA ALA A 133 -3.33 -13.27 -11.20
C ALA A 133 -2.81 -11.87 -11.50
N ASP A 134 -3.71 -10.90 -11.37
CA ASP A 134 -3.42 -9.46 -11.35
C ASP A 134 -3.40 -8.96 -9.90
N HIS A 135 -2.34 -8.26 -9.50
CA HIS A 135 -2.13 -7.74 -8.15
C HIS A 135 -2.26 -6.22 -8.14
N TYR A 136 -3.48 -5.73 -8.34
CA TYR A 136 -3.79 -4.31 -8.55
C TYR A 136 -3.35 -3.37 -7.42
N LEU A 137 -3.26 -3.87 -6.16
CA LEU A 137 -2.80 -3.09 -5.01
C LEU A 137 -1.28 -3.13 -4.82
N THR A 138 -0.55 -3.88 -5.65
CA THR A 138 0.91 -3.84 -5.71
C THR A 138 1.33 -3.11 -6.99
N ALA A 139 1.53 -1.81 -6.88
CA ALA A 139 1.67 -0.92 -8.03
C ALA A 139 2.52 0.31 -7.72
N CYS A 140 3.19 0.84 -8.74
CA CYS A 140 3.72 2.20 -8.71
C CYS A 140 2.83 3.07 -9.59
N ILE A 141 2.26 4.13 -9.04
CA ILE A 141 1.29 4.99 -9.74
C ILE A 141 1.71 6.48 -9.66
N PRO A 142 1.33 7.31 -10.62
CA PRO A 142 1.48 8.76 -10.49
C PRO A 142 0.54 9.33 -9.42
N SER A 143 0.75 10.57 -9.03
CA SER A 143 -0.25 11.32 -8.26
C SER A 143 -1.54 11.44 -9.06
N CYS A 144 -2.64 10.96 -8.50
CA CYS A 144 -3.96 10.85 -9.17
C CYS A 144 -5.10 11.18 -8.21
N LYS A 145 -4.91 12.19 -7.38
CA LYS A 145 -5.88 12.61 -6.35
C LYS A 145 -7.25 12.91 -6.94
N SER A 146 -7.29 13.69 -8.03
CA SER A 146 -8.55 14.11 -8.68
C SER A 146 -9.37 12.94 -9.21
N GLU A 147 -8.68 11.95 -9.79
CA GLU A 147 -9.30 10.74 -10.32
C GLU A 147 -9.89 9.87 -9.20
N ILE A 148 -9.18 9.77 -8.09
CA ILE A 148 -9.68 9.06 -6.91
C ILE A 148 -10.88 9.80 -6.29
N GLU A 149 -10.82 11.12 -6.15
CA GLU A 149 -11.94 11.92 -5.64
C GLU A 149 -13.21 11.73 -6.47
N ALA A 150 -13.10 11.81 -7.79
CA ALA A 150 -14.23 11.58 -8.69
C ALA A 150 -14.83 10.18 -8.48
N MET A 151 -14.00 9.16 -8.38
CA MET A 151 -14.46 7.78 -8.14
C MET A 151 -15.13 7.61 -6.77
N LEU A 152 -14.58 8.24 -5.72
CA LEU A 152 -15.14 8.16 -4.36
C LEU A 152 -16.50 8.88 -4.27
N HIS A 153 -16.69 10.00 -4.96
CA HIS A 153 -17.98 10.69 -5.06
C HIS A 153 -19.03 9.86 -5.78
N ASP A 154 -18.63 9.07 -6.79
CA ASP A 154 -19.51 8.15 -7.51
C ASP A 154 -19.70 6.80 -6.79
N ASP A 155 -19.17 6.64 -5.57
CA ASP A 155 -19.12 5.39 -4.80
C ASP A 155 -18.50 4.21 -5.57
N ASN A 156 -17.59 4.50 -6.47
CA ASN A 156 -16.86 3.53 -7.25
C ASN A 156 -15.53 3.19 -6.58
N LEU A 157 -15.50 2.08 -5.86
CA LEU A 157 -14.35 1.65 -5.04
C LEU A 157 -13.41 0.67 -5.77
N ARG A 158 -13.54 0.52 -7.10
CA ARG A 158 -12.81 -0.48 -7.88
C ARG A 158 -11.41 0.00 -8.26
N ILE A 159 -10.39 -0.48 -7.55
CA ILE A 159 -8.98 -0.14 -7.82
C ILE A 159 -8.58 -0.41 -9.28
N ARG A 160 -9.06 -1.52 -9.89
CA ARG A 160 -8.82 -1.81 -11.30
C ARG A 160 -9.27 -0.68 -12.22
N GLN A 161 -10.40 -0.06 -11.93
CA GLN A 161 -10.91 1.05 -12.72
C GLN A 161 -10.03 2.30 -12.59
N LEU A 162 -9.54 2.61 -11.38
CA LEU A 162 -8.55 3.67 -11.19
C LEU A 162 -7.34 3.44 -12.08
N LEU A 163 -6.74 2.24 -12.01
CA LEU A 163 -5.55 1.91 -12.77
C LEU A 163 -5.76 2.05 -14.29
N GLN A 164 -6.94 1.66 -14.78
CA GLN A 164 -7.32 1.87 -16.17
C GLN A 164 -7.43 3.35 -16.53
N THR A 165 -8.08 4.15 -15.68
CA THR A 165 -8.28 5.59 -15.86
C THR A 165 -6.95 6.35 -15.94
N ILE A 166 -5.97 6.00 -15.10
CA ILE A 166 -4.65 6.63 -15.08
C ILE A 166 -3.63 5.98 -16.02
N GLY A 167 -4.06 5.03 -16.84
CA GLY A 167 -3.22 4.38 -17.86
C GLY A 167 -2.13 3.47 -17.31
N THR A 168 -2.35 2.87 -16.12
CA THR A 168 -1.35 1.99 -15.49
C THR A 168 -1.16 0.71 -16.30
N GLN A 169 0.09 0.37 -16.58
CA GLN A 169 0.46 -0.79 -17.39
C GLN A 169 0.63 -2.05 -16.53
N LYS A 170 0.28 -3.19 -17.09
CA LYS A 170 0.53 -4.49 -16.48
C LYS A 170 2.02 -4.85 -16.60
N HIS A 171 2.67 -5.17 -15.49
CA HIS A 171 4.02 -5.72 -15.47
C HIS A 171 4.02 -7.15 -14.97
N LEU A 172 4.55 -8.08 -15.79
CA LEU A 172 4.51 -9.53 -15.54
C LEU A 172 5.75 -10.00 -14.77
N PHE A 173 5.52 -10.56 -13.58
CA PHE A 173 6.52 -11.29 -12.81
C PHE A 173 6.43 -12.80 -13.08
N GLN A 174 7.56 -13.50 -13.01
CA GLN A 174 7.64 -14.92 -13.35
C GLN A 174 7.10 -15.86 -12.27
N SER A 175 7.13 -15.44 -11.00
CA SER A 175 6.74 -16.26 -9.85
C SER A 175 5.51 -15.68 -9.15
N ASP A 176 4.57 -16.56 -8.80
CA ASP A 176 3.41 -16.23 -7.98
C ASP A 176 3.75 -16.15 -6.48
N THR A 177 4.83 -16.79 -6.04
CA THR A 177 5.17 -16.96 -4.62
C THR A 177 5.24 -15.64 -3.84
N PRO A 178 5.90 -14.56 -4.33
CA PRO A 178 5.95 -13.31 -3.57
C PRO A 178 4.60 -12.64 -3.37
N PHE A 179 3.63 -12.94 -4.22
CA PHE A 179 2.30 -12.32 -4.23
C PHE A 179 1.23 -13.14 -3.53
N GLN A 180 1.61 -14.28 -2.95
CA GLN A 180 0.66 -15.13 -2.24
C GLN A 180 0.11 -14.42 -1.01
N ASN A 181 -1.22 -14.24 -1.02
CA ASN A 181 -1.95 -13.72 0.12
C ASN A 181 -2.01 -14.79 1.22
N ARG A 182 -1.47 -14.49 2.39
CA ARG A 182 -1.54 -15.35 3.57
C ARG A 182 -2.87 -15.13 4.28
N ASN A 183 -3.92 -15.88 3.86
CA ASN A 183 -5.26 -15.82 4.45
C ASN A 183 -5.48 -16.80 5.59
N TYR A 184 -4.59 -17.80 5.75
CA TYR A 184 -4.65 -18.84 6.77
C TYR A 184 -3.27 -19.06 7.40
N LYS A 185 -3.28 -19.42 8.70
CA LYS A 185 -2.07 -19.88 9.41
C LYS A 185 -1.65 -21.25 8.94
#